data_07d137ff5c9d803311773c905b28fc4f
#
_entry.id   07d137ff5c9d803311773c905b28fc4f
#
_cell.length_a   1.000
_cell.length_b   1.000
_cell.length_c   1.000
_cell.angle_alpha   90.00
_cell.angle_beta   90.00
_cell.angle_gamma   90.00
#
_symmetry.space_group_name_H-M   'P 1'
#
loop_
_entity.id
_entity.type
_entity.pdbx_description
1 polymer ?
#
loop_
_entity_poly.entity_id
_entity_poly.type
_entity_poly.pdbx_seq_one_letter_code
_entity_poly.pdbx_strand_id
1 'polypeptide(L)'
;MKALRLPGQPLCEVFGFPINNFDTEAVHYRTEKLCPFNNRVPQCTKDKAKDPLGVCSIKEGDSAIVICPVRFRQSWKIMADVQSFLLPNATKSDFVTEVKLKDADGQAIGIIDVVLVETDQREVINFGALEIQAVYISGNVRNPFRSYIVTFSY
;
A
#
# COMPACT_ATOMS: atom_id res chain seq x y z
N MET A 1 -27.56 -16.81 -1.85
CA MET A 1 -27.58 -15.55 -1.08
C MET A 1 -27.46 -14.40 -2.06
N LYS A 2 -28.45 -13.50 -2.16
CA LYS A 2 -28.32 -12.29 -3.00
C LYS A 2 -27.36 -11.33 -2.31
N ALA A 3 -26.25 -11.01 -2.98
CA ALA A 3 -25.36 -9.96 -2.54
C ALA A 3 -26.16 -8.66 -2.37
N LEU A 4 -26.24 -8.14 -1.16
CA LEU A 4 -26.83 -6.84 -0.88
C LEU A 4 -25.92 -5.80 -1.56
N ARG A 5 -26.30 -5.38 -2.77
CA ARG A 5 -25.69 -4.18 -3.37
C ARG A 5 -26.21 -2.98 -2.59
N LEU A 6 -25.42 -2.52 -1.62
CA LEU A 6 -25.68 -1.23 -1.01
C LEU A 6 -25.41 -0.16 -2.05
N PRO A 7 -26.40 0.69 -2.39
CA PRO A 7 -26.21 1.75 -3.38
C PRO A 7 -25.12 2.70 -2.89
N GLY A 8 -24.10 2.94 -3.74
CA GLY A 8 -23.08 3.95 -3.48
C GLY A 8 -21.85 3.52 -2.70
N GLN A 9 -21.54 2.22 -2.59
CA GLN A 9 -20.26 1.80 -2.00
C GLN A 9 -19.10 2.01 -2.96
N PRO A 10 -18.19 2.92 -2.67
CA PRO A 10 -17.04 3.18 -3.54
C PRO A 10 -15.92 2.13 -3.36
N LEU A 11 -16.12 1.07 -2.56
CA LEU A 11 -15.08 0.10 -2.24
C LEU A 11 -14.82 -0.85 -3.41
N CYS A 12 -13.55 -1.16 -3.66
CA CYS A 12 -13.11 -2.14 -4.63
C CYS A 12 -12.35 -3.29 -3.98
N GLU A 13 -11.33 -2.97 -3.18
CA GLU A 13 -10.53 -3.94 -2.42
C GLU A 13 -10.52 -3.59 -0.94
N VAL A 14 -10.67 -4.61 -0.11
CA VAL A 14 -10.58 -4.52 1.36
C VAL A 14 -9.66 -5.60 1.87
N PHE A 15 -8.65 -5.22 2.66
CA PHE A 15 -7.56 -6.07 3.14
C PHE A 15 -6.91 -6.89 2.01
N GLY A 16 -6.71 -6.26 0.84
CA GLY A 16 -6.01 -6.83 -0.30
C GLY A 16 -6.86 -7.63 -1.26
N PHE A 17 -8.14 -7.86 -0.95
CA PHE A 17 -9.03 -8.69 -1.77
C PHE A 17 -10.22 -7.89 -2.31
N PRO A 18 -10.68 -8.20 -3.53
CA PRO A 18 -11.93 -7.64 -4.07
C PRO A 18 -13.09 -7.84 -3.10
N ILE A 19 -13.97 -6.84 -2.96
CA ILE A 19 -15.10 -6.89 -1.99
C ILE A 19 -16.07 -8.06 -2.23
N ASN A 20 -16.11 -8.59 -3.44
CA ASN A 20 -16.94 -9.73 -3.83
C ASN A 20 -16.21 -11.08 -3.76
N ASN A 21 -14.96 -11.10 -3.33
CA ASN A 21 -14.23 -12.33 -3.05
C ASN A 21 -14.51 -12.80 -1.63
N PHE A 22 -15.03 -14.01 -1.47
CA PHE A 22 -15.40 -14.65 -0.20
C PHE A 22 -14.74 -16.01 0.00
N ASP A 23 -13.61 -16.26 -0.68
CA ASP A 23 -12.84 -17.46 -0.41
C ASP A 23 -12.24 -17.44 1.00
N THR A 24 -11.73 -18.59 1.44
CA THR A 24 -11.20 -18.78 2.79
C THR A 24 -10.07 -17.79 3.11
N GLU A 25 -9.23 -17.52 2.13
CA GLU A 25 -8.10 -16.60 2.28
C GLU A 25 -8.58 -15.15 2.47
N ALA A 26 -9.47 -14.67 1.60
CA ALA A 26 -10.03 -13.33 1.70
C ALA A 26 -10.78 -13.10 3.02
N VAL A 27 -11.54 -14.12 3.46
CA VAL A 27 -12.24 -14.09 4.76
C VAL A 27 -11.22 -14.03 5.91
N HIS A 28 -10.19 -14.87 5.88
CA HIS A 28 -9.13 -14.87 6.89
C HIS A 28 -8.45 -13.49 7.01
N TYR A 29 -8.02 -12.91 5.89
CA TYR A 29 -7.37 -11.59 5.87
C TYR A 29 -8.26 -10.47 6.42
N ARG A 30 -9.57 -10.52 6.16
CA ARG A 30 -10.54 -9.53 6.71
C ARG A 30 -10.78 -9.72 8.20
N THR A 31 -10.91 -10.95 8.66
CA THR A 31 -11.13 -11.28 10.07
C THR A 31 -9.94 -10.88 10.93
N GLU A 32 -8.74 -11.23 10.48
CA GLU A 32 -7.48 -10.94 11.18
C GLU A 32 -6.89 -9.57 10.87
N LYS A 33 -7.57 -8.77 10.00
CA LYS A 33 -7.13 -7.43 9.57
C LYS A 33 -5.72 -7.44 8.98
N LEU A 34 -5.40 -8.45 8.16
CA LEU A 34 -4.08 -8.64 7.56
C LEU A 34 -3.91 -7.81 6.29
N CYS A 35 -2.66 -7.63 5.86
CA CYS A 35 -2.28 -6.94 4.63
C CYS A 35 -1.32 -7.79 3.80
N PRO A 36 -1.70 -8.23 2.60
CA PRO A 36 -0.82 -9.05 1.77
C PRO A 36 0.32 -8.25 1.11
N PHE A 37 0.29 -6.91 1.23
CA PHE A 37 1.27 -6.01 0.61
C PHE A 37 2.28 -5.46 1.60
N ASN A 38 2.08 -5.68 2.91
CA ASN A 38 2.97 -5.19 3.94
C ASN A 38 4.10 -6.20 4.19
N ASN A 39 5.31 -5.83 3.77
CA ASN A 39 6.48 -6.72 3.86
C ASN A 39 7.14 -6.76 5.25
N ARG A 40 6.64 -5.98 6.22
CA ARG A 40 7.23 -5.86 7.56
C ARG A 40 6.43 -6.56 8.64
N VAL A 41 5.13 -6.33 8.61
CA VAL A 41 4.19 -6.92 9.57
C VAL A 41 2.98 -7.44 8.81
N PRO A 42 2.39 -8.58 9.23
CA PRO A 42 1.25 -9.15 8.53
C PRO A 42 -0.01 -8.28 8.64
N GLN A 43 -0.10 -7.42 9.66
CA GLN A 43 -1.28 -6.59 9.91
C GLN A 43 -1.37 -5.40 8.97
N CYS A 44 -2.60 -4.97 8.67
CA CYS A 44 -2.84 -3.71 8.01
C CYS A 44 -2.48 -2.55 8.96
N THR A 45 -1.64 -1.62 8.47
CA THR A 45 -1.19 -0.45 9.25
C THR A 45 -1.83 0.85 8.79
N LYS A 46 -2.77 0.80 7.83
CA LYS A 46 -3.41 1.99 7.30
C LYS A 46 -4.26 2.68 8.37
N ASP A 47 -4.02 3.98 8.60
CA ASP A 47 -4.69 4.85 9.55
C ASP A 47 -4.28 4.53 11.01
N LYS A 48 -4.95 3.63 11.70
CA LYS A 48 -4.66 3.29 13.11
C LYS A 48 -4.33 1.82 13.24
N ALA A 49 -3.20 1.49 13.87
CA ALA A 49 -2.77 0.11 14.03
C ALA A 49 -3.79 -0.81 14.73
N LYS A 50 -4.54 -0.27 15.70
CA LYS A 50 -5.56 -1.04 16.44
C LYS A 50 -6.92 -1.12 15.75
N ASP A 51 -7.22 -0.16 14.86
CA ASP A 51 -8.46 -0.10 14.09
C ASP A 51 -8.14 0.36 12.65
N PRO A 52 -7.47 -0.49 11.86
CA PRO A 52 -6.99 -0.11 10.55
C PRO A 52 -8.15 0.10 9.58
N LEU A 53 -8.02 1.12 8.74
CA LEU A 53 -8.86 1.30 7.57
C LEU A 53 -8.37 0.38 6.45
N GLY A 54 -8.92 -0.82 6.36
CA GLY A 54 -8.48 -1.87 5.44
C GLY A 54 -8.76 -1.63 3.96
N VAL A 55 -9.18 -0.43 3.55
CA VAL A 55 -9.51 -0.12 2.15
C VAL A 55 -8.23 0.08 1.34
N CYS A 56 -8.01 -0.78 0.34
CA CYS A 56 -6.86 -0.72 -0.56
C CYS A 56 -7.15 0.11 -1.82
N SER A 57 -8.34 -0.07 -2.38
CA SER A 57 -8.81 0.68 -3.55
C SER A 57 -10.31 0.97 -3.49
N ILE A 58 -10.72 1.98 -4.24
CA ILE A 58 -12.11 2.38 -4.42
C ILE A 58 -12.50 2.29 -5.88
N LYS A 59 -13.79 2.27 -6.14
CA LYS A 59 -14.33 2.32 -7.50
C LYS A 59 -14.63 3.76 -7.90
N GLU A 60 -14.14 4.17 -9.06
CA GLU A 60 -14.49 5.42 -9.71
C GLU A 60 -14.85 5.14 -11.17
N GLY A 61 -16.13 5.29 -11.52
CA GLY A 61 -16.64 4.80 -12.79
C GLY A 61 -16.42 3.28 -12.92
N ASP A 62 -15.74 2.88 -13.99
CA ASP A 62 -15.36 1.47 -14.23
C ASP A 62 -13.94 1.12 -13.76
N SER A 63 -13.22 2.09 -13.21
CA SER A 63 -11.83 1.93 -12.78
C SER A 63 -11.70 1.69 -11.28
N ALA A 64 -10.70 0.90 -10.89
CA ALA A 64 -10.26 0.76 -9.50
C ALA A 64 -9.12 1.76 -9.24
N ILE A 65 -9.31 2.63 -8.27
CA ILE A 65 -8.32 3.63 -7.87
C ILE A 65 -7.67 3.19 -6.55
N VAL A 66 -6.36 2.98 -6.58
CA VAL A 66 -5.58 2.64 -5.39
C VAL A 66 -5.49 3.87 -4.47
N ILE A 67 -5.89 3.70 -3.21
CA ILE A 67 -5.87 4.74 -2.18
C ILE A 67 -5.03 4.37 -0.95
N CYS A 68 -4.27 3.28 -1.04
CA CYS A 68 -3.37 2.83 0.01
C CYS A 68 -1.93 2.78 -0.52
N PRO A 69 -0.98 3.57 0.03
CA PRO A 69 0.40 3.55 -0.44
C PRO A 69 1.06 2.18 -0.29
N VAL A 70 0.70 1.39 0.74
CA VAL A 70 1.24 0.04 0.91
C VAL A 70 0.84 -0.91 -0.23
N ARG A 71 -0.27 -0.64 -0.92
CA ARG A 71 -0.72 -1.42 -2.09
C ARG A 71 0.30 -1.39 -3.25
N PHE A 72 1.07 -0.33 -3.38
CA PHE A 72 2.13 -0.23 -4.40
C PHE A 72 3.34 -1.13 -4.12
N ARG A 73 3.46 -1.67 -2.90
CA ARG A 73 4.53 -2.61 -2.52
C ARG A 73 4.26 -4.05 -2.99
N GLN A 74 3.16 -4.31 -3.71
CA GLN A 74 2.81 -5.64 -4.19
C GLN A 74 3.93 -6.23 -5.05
N SER A 75 4.64 -7.22 -4.49
CA SER A 75 5.76 -7.91 -5.14
C SER A 75 6.82 -6.94 -5.70
N TRP A 76 6.85 -5.71 -5.22
CA TRP A 76 7.75 -4.63 -5.67
C TRP A 76 7.75 -4.40 -7.19
N LYS A 77 6.62 -4.69 -7.86
CA LYS A 77 6.49 -4.54 -9.32
C LYS A 77 6.84 -3.16 -9.84
N ILE A 78 6.53 -2.12 -9.04
CA ILE A 78 6.85 -0.74 -9.39
C ILE A 78 8.36 -0.48 -9.54
N MET A 79 9.22 -1.31 -8.92
CA MET A 79 10.66 -1.04 -8.87
C MET A 79 11.33 -1.11 -10.24
N ALA A 80 10.86 -1.96 -11.15
CA ALA A 80 11.39 -2.02 -12.51
C ALA A 80 11.16 -0.71 -13.28
N ASP A 81 9.96 -0.14 -13.16
CA ASP A 81 9.62 1.12 -13.81
C ASP A 81 10.40 2.28 -13.18
N VAL A 82 10.50 2.31 -11.85
CA VAL A 82 11.24 3.33 -11.09
C VAL A 82 12.74 3.27 -11.41
N GLN A 83 13.32 2.08 -11.49
CA GLN A 83 14.71 1.92 -11.89
C GLN A 83 14.94 2.45 -13.31
N SER A 84 14.10 2.08 -14.26
CA SER A 84 14.20 2.54 -15.64
C SER A 84 14.13 4.06 -15.77
N PHE A 85 13.37 4.72 -14.87
CA PHE A 85 13.23 6.16 -14.88
C PHE A 85 14.35 6.88 -14.12
N LEU A 86 14.69 6.44 -12.89
CA LEU A 86 15.66 7.13 -12.04
C LEU A 86 17.10 6.78 -12.33
N LEU A 87 17.37 5.53 -12.73
CA LEU A 87 18.71 4.98 -12.95
C LEU A 87 18.78 4.24 -14.31
N PRO A 88 18.48 4.92 -15.44
CA PRO A 88 18.30 4.25 -16.75
C PRO A 88 19.56 3.54 -17.26
N ASN A 89 20.74 3.96 -16.82
CA ASN A 89 22.02 3.41 -17.24
C ASN A 89 22.65 2.48 -16.20
N ALA A 90 21.97 2.22 -15.09
CA ALA A 90 22.51 1.37 -14.03
C ALA A 90 22.62 -0.08 -14.49
N THR A 91 23.81 -0.63 -14.43
CA THR A 91 24.07 -2.05 -14.73
C THR A 91 23.72 -2.96 -13.58
N LYS A 92 23.79 -2.43 -12.35
CA LYS A 92 23.40 -3.10 -11.11
C LYS A 92 22.78 -2.11 -10.17
N SER A 93 21.55 -2.36 -9.78
CA SER A 93 20.85 -1.56 -8.77
C SER A 93 20.22 -2.44 -7.72
N ASP A 94 20.03 -1.88 -6.55
CA ASP A 94 19.30 -2.46 -5.44
C ASP A 94 18.43 -1.36 -4.80
N PHE A 95 17.58 -1.71 -3.85
CA PHE A 95 16.79 -0.70 -3.15
C PHE A 95 16.67 -0.99 -1.66
N VAL A 96 16.52 0.07 -0.89
CA VAL A 96 16.24 0.04 0.54
C VAL A 96 14.98 0.83 0.84
N THR A 97 14.21 0.40 1.83
CA THR A 97 12.94 1.03 2.18
C THR A 97 13.00 1.75 3.52
N GLU A 98 12.20 2.81 3.66
CA GLU A 98 12.05 3.58 4.90
C GLU A 98 13.38 4.08 5.46
N VAL A 99 14.14 4.73 4.59
CA VAL A 99 15.45 5.31 4.92
C VAL A 99 15.24 6.52 5.80
N LYS A 100 15.71 6.44 7.04
CA LYS A 100 15.62 7.54 8.00
C LYS A 100 16.64 8.63 7.68
N LEU A 101 16.14 9.83 7.48
CA LEU A 101 16.98 11.02 7.35
C LEU A 101 17.26 11.62 8.72
N LYS A 102 18.49 12.06 8.91
CA LYS A 102 18.92 12.76 10.11
C LYS A 102 19.63 14.06 9.71
N ASP A 103 19.50 15.07 10.53
CA ASP A 103 20.30 16.31 10.43
C ASP A 103 21.75 16.09 10.93
N ALA A 104 22.53 17.18 10.91
CA ALA A 104 23.92 17.17 11.38
C ALA A 104 24.06 16.82 12.88
N ASP A 105 23.01 17.06 13.67
CA ASP A 105 22.96 16.78 15.10
C ASP A 105 22.42 15.36 15.39
N GLY A 106 22.12 14.57 14.34
CA GLY A 106 21.61 13.21 14.44
C GLY A 106 20.09 13.13 14.73
N GLN A 107 19.37 14.25 14.70
CA GLN A 107 17.93 14.27 14.90
C GLN A 107 17.21 13.77 13.65
N ALA A 108 16.13 13.00 13.85
CA ALA A 108 15.33 12.51 12.74
C ALA A 108 14.53 13.65 12.11
N ILE A 109 14.73 13.89 10.81
CA ILE A 109 14.05 14.93 10.03
C ILE A 109 13.05 14.40 9.00
N GLY A 110 13.07 13.08 8.73
CA GLY A 110 12.15 12.46 7.80
C GLY A 110 12.46 11.00 7.54
N ILE A 111 11.62 10.39 6.70
CA ILE A 111 11.80 9.03 6.21
C ILE A 111 11.50 9.05 4.72
N ILE A 112 12.41 8.52 3.91
CA ILE A 112 12.17 8.28 2.47
C ILE A 112 11.59 6.88 2.32
N ASP A 113 10.48 6.74 1.60
CA ASP A 113 9.79 5.46 1.41
C ASP A 113 10.69 4.41 0.75
N VAL A 114 11.36 4.77 -0.34
CA VAL A 114 12.28 3.89 -1.06
C VAL A 114 13.46 4.68 -1.61
N VAL A 115 14.66 4.18 -1.42
CA VAL A 115 15.88 4.68 -2.07
C VAL A 115 16.44 3.57 -2.96
N LEU A 116 16.56 3.85 -4.27
CA LEU A 116 17.31 3.02 -5.20
C LEU A 116 18.77 3.45 -5.18
N VAL A 117 19.65 2.49 -5.28
CA VAL A 117 21.09 2.71 -5.32
C VAL A 117 21.71 1.95 -6.49
N GLU A 118 22.60 2.61 -7.20
CA GLU A 118 23.52 1.96 -8.13
C GLU A 118 24.86 1.76 -7.42
N THR A 119 25.39 0.56 -7.51
CA THR A 119 26.62 0.21 -6.80
C THR A 119 27.70 -0.26 -7.77
N ASP A 120 28.92 0.19 -7.55
CA ASP A 120 30.13 -0.35 -8.14
C ASP A 120 31.14 -0.71 -7.03
N GLN A 121 31.75 -1.90 -7.08
CA GLN A 121 32.73 -2.39 -6.11
C GLN A 121 32.32 -2.20 -4.64
N ARG A 122 31.00 -2.32 -4.34
CA ARG A 122 30.36 -2.10 -3.03
C ARG A 122 30.23 -0.64 -2.59
N GLU A 123 30.56 0.30 -3.45
CA GLU A 123 30.31 1.72 -3.21
C GLU A 123 29.03 2.18 -3.93
N VAL A 124 28.28 3.05 -3.30
CA VAL A 124 27.12 3.70 -3.93
C VAL A 124 27.66 4.81 -4.84
N ILE A 125 27.47 4.65 -6.14
CA ILE A 125 27.90 5.61 -7.16
C ILE A 125 26.78 6.52 -7.64
N ASN A 126 25.52 6.09 -7.47
CA ASN A 126 24.35 6.88 -7.83
C ASN A 126 23.15 6.44 -6.98
N PHE A 127 22.17 7.32 -6.82
CA PHE A 127 20.93 6.97 -6.12
C PHE A 127 19.74 7.78 -6.63
N GLY A 128 18.55 7.26 -6.38
CA GLY A 128 17.27 7.95 -6.59
C GLY A 128 16.32 7.68 -5.45
N ALA A 129 15.46 8.64 -5.13
CA ALA A 129 14.46 8.54 -4.09
C ALA A 129 13.06 8.42 -4.70
N LEU A 130 12.23 7.53 -4.13
CA LEU A 130 10.82 7.39 -4.46
C LEU A 130 9.98 7.60 -3.21
N GLU A 131 9.04 8.53 -3.29
CA GLU A 131 7.98 8.73 -2.31
C GLU A 131 6.65 8.19 -2.87
N ILE A 132 5.94 7.42 -2.08
CA ILE A 132 4.67 6.80 -2.47
C ILE A 132 3.55 7.47 -1.69
N GLN A 133 2.79 8.33 -2.35
CA GLN A 133 1.65 9.00 -1.74
C GLN A 133 0.35 8.60 -2.44
N ALA A 134 -0.62 8.10 -1.68
CA ALA A 134 -1.98 7.89 -2.15
C ALA A 134 -2.92 8.84 -1.42
N VAL A 135 -3.61 9.68 -2.18
CA VAL A 135 -4.51 10.70 -1.64
C VAL A 135 -5.94 10.39 -2.05
N TYR A 136 -6.84 10.40 -1.09
CA TYR A 136 -8.27 10.35 -1.33
C TYR A 136 -8.84 11.76 -1.23
N ILE A 137 -9.28 12.31 -2.37
CA ILE A 137 -9.58 13.74 -2.51
C ILE A 137 -11.04 14.07 -2.12
N SER A 138 -11.97 13.10 -2.17
CA SER A 138 -13.38 13.37 -1.90
C SER A 138 -14.10 12.22 -1.20
N GLY A 139 -15.13 12.57 -0.41
CA GLY A 139 -16.02 11.62 0.24
C GLY A 139 -15.45 10.99 1.52
N ASN A 140 -16.16 10.00 2.03
CA ASN A 140 -15.84 9.29 3.26
C ASN A 140 -15.85 7.77 3.02
N VAL A 141 -14.68 7.15 2.95
CA VAL A 141 -14.55 5.70 2.78
C VAL A 141 -14.75 4.93 4.08
N ARG A 142 -14.67 5.59 5.24
CA ARG A 142 -14.79 4.92 6.55
C ARG A 142 -16.21 4.40 6.81
N ASN A 143 -17.24 5.13 6.40
CA ASN A 143 -18.61 4.67 6.55
C ASN A 143 -18.93 3.44 5.68
N PRO A 144 -18.68 3.45 4.36
CA PRO A 144 -18.79 2.26 3.53
C PRO A 144 -17.98 1.08 4.06
N PHE A 145 -16.75 1.32 4.52
CA PHE A 145 -15.90 0.27 5.10
C PHE A 145 -16.52 -0.35 6.35
N ARG A 146 -17.00 0.46 7.30
CA ARG A 146 -17.66 -0.05 8.50
C ARG A 146 -18.90 -0.87 8.17
N SER A 147 -19.74 -0.38 7.25
CA SER A 147 -20.93 -1.11 6.81
C SER A 147 -20.57 -2.45 6.16
N TYR A 148 -19.47 -2.48 5.38
CA TYR A 148 -18.98 -3.69 4.75
C TYR A 148 -18.45 -4.70 5.79
N ILE A 149 -17.61 -4.26 6.73
CA ILE A 149 -16.98 -5.15 7.73
C ILE A 149 -18.02 -5.79 8.67
N VAL A 150 -19.07 -5.09 9.03
CA VAL A 150 -20.15 -5.65 9.87
C VAL A 150 -20.77 -6.90 9.24
N THR A 151 -20.75 -7.04 7.91
CA THR A 151 -21.27 -8.25 7.22
C THR A 151 -20.39 -9.49 7.44
N PHE A 152 -19.18 -9.35 7.98
CA PHE A 152 -18.26 -10.47 8.28
C PHE A 152 -18.13 -10.80 9.76
N SER A 153 -18.85 -10.10 10.63
CA SER A 153 -18.76 -10.27 12.10
C SER A 153 -19.77 -11.28 12.65
N TYR A 154 -20.28 -12.23 11.80
CA TYR A 154 -21.22 -13.28 12.19
C TYR A 154 -20.71 -14.66 11.87
#